data_fc6d1bc4531332b29d9a29c6f57bd554
#
_entry.id   fc6d1bc4531332b29d9a29c6f57bd554
#
_cell.length_a   1.000
_cell.length_b   1.000
_cell.length_c   1.000
_cell.angle_alpha   90.00
_cell.angle_beta   90.00
_cell.angle_gamma   90.00
#
_symmetry.space_group_name_H-M   'P 1'
#
loop_
_entity.id
_entity.type
_entity.pdbx_description
1 polymer ?
#
loop_
_entity_poly.entity_id
_entity_poly.type
_entity_poly.pdbx_seq_one_letter_code
_entity_poly.pdbx_strand_id
1 'polypeptide(L)'
;MLNALSQSISHKERLITIEDAAELQLQQPHVARMETRPPNIEGKGEIRQRELVKNALRMRPDRVILGEVRGEEAFDMLQAMNTGHEGSMATLHANTPRDAITRLEQMVAMGDLKITPEAIAGQIASAIGIIVQATRLSDGKRKITSVSEITGMEGQIIQMHELFNFTRTGTGPENEVLGEFRATGIRAKCYDEIRTRNISLPDNIFEAKILVSGKIEDTTIKQRVG
;
A
#
# COMPACT_ATOMS: atom_id res chain seq x y z
N MET A 1 5.99 5.38 -5.83
CA MET A 1 4.57 5.35 -5.46
C MET A 1 4.35 5.84 -4.04
N LEU A 2 5.02 5.30 -3.01
CA LEU A 2 4.88 5.77 -1.63
C LEU A 2 5.08 7.28 -1.47
N ASN A 3 6.11 7.87 -2.10
CA ASN A 3 6.33 9.32 -2.08
C ASN A 3 5.14 10.12 -2.66
N ALA A 4 4.46 9.61 -3.68
CA ALA A 4 3.28 10.26 -4.24
C ALA A 4 2.07 10.14 -3.31
N LEU A 5 1.83 8.95 -2.75
CA LEU A 5 0.73 8.74 -1.81
C LEU A 5 0.93 9.52 -0.51
N SER A 6 2.18 9.64 -0.03
CA SER A 6 2.47 10.38 1.20
C SER A 6 2.13 11.87 1.12
N GLN A 7 2.07 12.45 -0.07
CA GLN A 7 1.66 13.87 -0.23
C GLN A 7 0.21 14.12 0.25
N SER A 8 -0.62 13.09 0.28
CA SER A 8 -1.99 13.18 0.79
C SER A 8 -2.09 12.97 2.31
N ILE A 9 -1.00 12.66 3.00
CA ILE A 9 -0.98 12.51 4.46
C ILE A 9 -0.92 13.90 5.09
N SER A 10 -1.70 14.10 6.16
CA SER A 10 -1.73 15.37 6.89
C SER A 10 -0.34 15.77 7.42
N HIS A 11 0.00 17.06 7.30
CA HIS A 11 1.22 17.62 7.88
C HIS A 11 1.24 17.60 9.42
N LYS A 12 0.12 17.30 10.07
CA LYS A 12 0.01 17.19 11.53
C LYS A 12 0.38 15.80 12.04
N GLU A 13 0.48 14.81 11.14
CA GLU A 13 0.78 13.44 11.51
C GLU A 13 2.29 13.23 11.70
N ARG A 14 2.63 12.42 12.70
CA ARG A 14 3.99 11.94 12.96
C ARG A 14 4.21 10.65 12.20
N LEU A 15 5.15 10.66 11.26
CA LEU A 15 5.46 9.53 10.39
C LEU A 15 6.78 8.90 10.81
N ILE A 16 6.85 7.58 10.73
CA ILE A 16 8.12 6.84 10.83
C ILE A 16 8.29 6.03 9.56
N THR A 17 9.44 6.21 8.89
CA THR A 17 9.83 5.37 7.75
C THR A 17 10.84 4.32 8.19
N ILE A 18 10.71 3.10 7.66
CA ILE A 18 11.63 1.98 7.90
C ILE A 18 12.04 1.44 6.54
N GLU A 19 13.33 1.47 6.25
CA GLU A 19 13.91 1.12 4.96
C GLU A 19 15.24 0.39 5.12
N ASP A 20 15.65 -0.37 4.11
CA ASP A 20 17.01 -0.93 4.09
C ASP A 20 18.04 0.16 3.76
N ALA A 21 17.69 1.06 2.85
CA ALA A 21 18.40 2.31 2.58
C ALA A 21 17.36 3.41 2.37
N ALA A 22 17.63 4.61 2.85
CA ALA A 22 16.68 5.72 2.81
C ALA A 22 16.47 6.24 1.38
N GLU A 23 15.34 5.86 0.78
CA GLU A 23 14.89 6.29 -0.55
C GLU A 23 13.63 7.16 -0.49
N LEU A 24 12.86 7.07 0.60
CA LEU A 24 11.62 7.81 0.76
C LEU A 24 11.91 9.27 1.11
N GLN A 25 11.25 10.17 0.37
CA GLN A 25 11.39 11.62 0.53
C GLN A 25 10.05 12.24 0.92
N LEU A 26 9.59 11.90 2.13
CA LEU A 26 8.35 12.44 2.67
C LEU A 26 8.53 13.91 3.03
N GLN A 27 7.49 14.71 2.77
CA GLN A 27 7.52 16.16 2.91
C GLN A 27 6.90 16.67 4.23
N GLN A 28 6.39 15.77 5.06
CA GLN A 28 5.81 16.11 6.36
C GLN A 28 6.91 16.61 7.33
N PRO A 29 6.59 17.57 8.21
CA PRO A 29 7.57 18.14 9.15
C PRO A 29 8.03 17.14 10.23
N HIS A 30 7.21 16.15 10.56
CA HIS A 30 7.50 15.15 11.59
C HIS A 30 7.74 13.76 10.98
N VAL A 31 8.90 13.56 10.37
CA VAL A 31 9.33 12.27 9.84
C VAL A 31 10.57 11.77 10.55
N ALA A 32 10.47 10.66 11.27
CA ALA A 32 11.62 9.93 11.77
C ALA A 32 11.99 8.82 10.78
N ARG A 33 13.22 8.84 10.26
CA ARG A 33 13.73 7.86 9.31
C ARG A 33 14.59 6.84 10.03
N MET A 34 14.31 5.56 9.81
CA MET A 34 15.03 4.45 10.39
C MET A 34 15.53 3.55 9.26
N GLU A 35 16.80 3.19 9.32
CA GLU A 35 17.42 2.29 8.36
C GLU A 35 17.93 1.03 9.05
N THR A 36 17.85 -0.10 8.36
CA THR A 36 18.47 -1.34 8.82
C THR A 36 19.98 -1.20 8.83
N ARG A 37 20.63 -2.04 9.60
CA ARG A 37 22.08 -2.10 9.63
C ARG A 37 22.52 -3.55 9.40
N PRO A 38 23.29 -3.83 8.34
CA PRO A 38 23.86 -5.14 8.14
C PRO A 38 24.86 -5.48 9.25
N PRO A 39 25.12 -6.76 9.51
CA PRO A 39 26.16 -7.17 10.45
C PRO A 39 27.54 -6.66 10.00
N ASN A 40 28.39 -6.38 10.96
CA ASN A 40 29.79 -6.02 10.69
C ASN A 40 30.59 -7.26 10.20
N ILE A 41 31.88 -7.08 9.93
CA ILE A 41 32.78 -8.15 9.46
C ILE A 41 32.84 -9.36 10.43
N GLU A 42 32.59 -9.12 11.72
CA GLU A 42 32.52 -10.16 12.75
C GLU A 42 31.13 -10.82 12.88
N GLY A 43 30.17 -10.44 12.02
CA GLY A 43 28.77 -10.92 12.10
C GLY A 43 27.96 -10.32 13.23
N LYS A 44 28.40 -9.18 13.81
CA LYS A 44 27.73 -8.53 14.95
C LYS A 44 27.10 -7.21 14.58
N GLY A 45 26.11 -6.77 15.39
CA GLY A 45 25.52 -5.45 15.31
C GLY A 45 24.48 -5.30 14.19
N GLU A 46 23.97 -6.40 13.66
CA GLU A 46 22.82 -6.39 12.74
C GLU A 46 21.59 -5.75 13.42
N ILE A 47 20.87 -4.91 12.65
CA ILE A 47 19.54 -4.38 13.02
C ILE A 47 18.63 -4.64 11.85
N ARG A 48 17.65 -5.51 12.03
CA ARG A 48 16.69 -5.91 11.00
C ARG A 48 15.46 -5.01 11.03
N GLN A 49 14.69 -5.04 9.96
CA GLN A 49 13.44 -4.29 9.87
C GLN A 49 12.48 -4.60 11.02
N ARG A 50 12.40 -5.87 11.44
CA ARG A 50 11.53 -6.30 12.55
C ARG A 50 11.81 -5.56 13.85
N GLU A 51 13.09 -5.39 14.25
CA GLU A 51 13.46 -4.64 15.44
C GLU A 51 13.08 -3.16 15.31
N LEU A 52 13.23 -2.61 14.10
CA LEU A 52 12.85 -1.22 13.83
C LEU A 52 11.35 -1.01 13.92
N VAL A 53 10.52 -1.92 13.38
CA VAL A 53 9.06 -1.85 13.51
C VAL A 53 8.66 -1.84 14.98
N LYS A 54 9.18 -2.76 15.79
CA LYS A 54 8.88 -2.83 17.24
C LYS A 54 9.28 -1.56 17.98
N ASN A 55 10.41 -0.96 17.62
CA ASN A 55 10.85 0.31 18.20
C ASN A 55 10.00 1.49 17.73
N ALA A 56 9.64 1.52 16.44
CA ALA A 56 8.80 2.54 15.86
C ALA A 56 7.47 2.69 16.62
N LEU A 57 6.81 1.59 16.95
CA LEU A 57 5.55 1.59 17.69
C LEU A 57 5.66 2.23 19.09
N ARG A 58 6.85 2.22 19.70
CA ARG A 58 7.12 2.88 21.00
C ARG A 58 7.40 4.38 20.87
N MET A 59 7.61 4.87 19.65
CA MET A 59 7.87 6.28 19.36
C MET A 59 6.60 7.10 19.14
N ARG A 60 5.42 6.50 19.34
CA ARG A 60 4.09 7.10 19.16
C ARG A 60 3.92 7.70 17.77
N PRO A 61 4.07 6.92 16.68
CA PRO A 61 3.76 7.40 15.34
C PRO A 61 2.24 7.43 15.13
N ASP A 62 1.79 8.31 14.24
CA ASP A 62 0.45 8.19 13.67
C ASP A 62 0.44 7.11 12.59
N ARG A 63 1.53 7.05 11.76
CA ARG A 63 1.70 6.03 10.73
C ARG A 63 3.13 5.51 10.67
N VAL A 64 3.25 4.23 10.33
CA VAL A 64 4.53 3.59 9.99
C VAL A 64 4.52 3.28 8.49
N ILE A 65 5.58 3.65 7.80
CA ILE A 65 5.74 3.43 6.36
C ILE A 65 6.97 2.56 6.14
N LEU A 66 6.74 1.32 5.69
CA LEU A 66 7.81 0.40 5.35
C LEU A 66 8.15 0.53 3.86
N GLY A 67 9.40 0.80 3.55
CA GLY A 67 9.88 0.87 2.17
C GLY A 67 9.58 -0.40 1.40
N GLU A 68 9.87 -1.57 1.99
CA GLU A 68 9.53 -2.88 1.46
C GLU A 68 9.42 -3.92 2.57
N VAL A 69 8.47 -4.85 2.42
CA VAL A 69 8.30 -6.02 3.30
C VAL A 69 8.80 -7.26 2.56
N ARG A 70 9.73 -8.00 3.18
CA ARG A 70 10.38 -9.17 2.56
C ARG A 70 10.35 -10.43 3.44
N GLY A 71 10.07 -10.31 4.73
CA GLY A 71 10.18 -11.40 5.68
C GLY A 71 9.29 -11.26 6.92
N GLU A 72 9.83 -11.67 8.05
CA GLU A 72 9.10 -11.82 9.32
C GLU A 72 8.55 -10.49 9.90
N GLU A 73 9.07 -9.33 9.48
CA GLU A 73 8.55 -8.01 9.83
C GLU A 73 7.10 -7.80 9.37
N ALA A 74 6.62 -8.61 8.40
CA ALA A 74 5.24 -8.60 7.93
C ALA A 74 4.25 -8.76 9.09
N PHE A 75 4.55 -9.65 10.04
CA PHE A 75 3.69 -9.86 11.21
C PHE A 75 3.60 -8.61 12.09
N ASP A 76 4.73 -8.03 12.46
CA ASP A 76 4.78 -6.85 13.34
C ASP A 76 4.14 -5.63 12.64
N MET A 77 4.28 -5.52 11.31
CA MET A 77 3.59 -4.52 10.49
C MET A 77 2.06 -4.70 10.55
N LEU A 78 1.54 -5.91 10.34
CA LEU A 78 0.10 -6.18 10.44
C LEU A 78 -0.43 -5.91 11.84
N GLN A 79 0.34 -6.22 12.88
CA GLN A 79 -0.01 -5.87 14.26
C GLN A 79 -0.10 -4.35 14.45
N ALA A 80 0.85 -3.59 13.90
CA ALA A 80 0.82 -2.13 13.94
C ALA A 80 -0.46 -1.58 13.30
N MET A 81 -0.78 -2.05 12.11
CA MET A 81 -1.98 -1.63 11.35
C MET A 81 -3.27 -1.97 12.08
N ASN A 82 -3.31 -3.09 12.82
CA ASN A 82 -4.48 -3.52 13.59
C ASN A 82 -4.60 -2.86 14.97
N THR A 83 -3.59 -2.09 15.43
CA THR A 83 -3.53 -1.56 16.80
C THR A 83 -3.39 -0.04 16.86
N GLY A 84 -4.14 0.68 16.03
CA GLY A 84 -4.26 2.14 16.13
C GLY A 84 -3.26 2.94 15.28
N HIS A 85 -2.57 2.29 14.32
CA HIS A 85 -1.71 2.97 13.35
C HIS A 85 -2.34 2.88 11.95
N GLU A 86 -3.62 3.20 11.86
CA GLU A 86 -4.39 3.19 10.63
C GLU A 86 -3.76 4.08 9.56
N GLY A 87 -3.80 3.61 8.31
CA GLY A 87 -3.19 4.32 7.19
C GLY A 87 -1.66 4.16 7.09
N SER A 88 -1.07 3.27 7.90
CA SER A 88 0.29 2.77 7.65
C SER A 88 0.38 2.15 6.27
N MET A 89 1.54 2.24 5.63
CA MET A 89 1.75 1.79 4.26
C MET A 89 3.00 0.94 4.15
N ALA A 90 2.97 0.00 3.23
CA ALA A 90 4.15 -0.80 2.90
C ALA A 90 4.16 -1.13 1.41
N THR A 91 5.32 -1.50 0.86
CA THR A 91 5.39 -2.15 -0.44
C THR A 91 5.84 -3.60 -0.30
N LEU A 92 5.45 -4.40 -1.26
CA LEU A 92 5.98 -5.75 -1.44
C LEU A 92 5.94 -6.11 -2.93
N HIS A 93 6.78 -7.02 -3.34
CA HIS A 93 6.79 -7.51 -4.73
C HIS A 93 5.79 -8.64 -4.90
N ALA A 94 4.81 -8.44 -5.79
CA ALA A 94 3.85 -9.46 -6.22
C ALA A 94 3.38 -9.18 -7.64
N ASN A 95 2.96 -10.21 -8.36
CA ASN A 95 2.47 -10.07 -9.73
C ASN A 95 1.03 -9.56 -9.80
N THR A 96 0.22 -9.94 -8.83
CA THR A 96 -1.19 -9.56 -8.71
C THR A 96 -1.54 -9.19 -7.26
N PRO A 97 -2.65 -8.47 -7.02
CA PRO A 97 -3.13 -8.22 -5.66
C PRO A 97 -3.39 -9.51 -4.86
N ARG A 98 -3.84 -10.59 -5.52
CA ARG A 98 -4.06 -11.88 -4.86
C ARG A 98 -2.73 -12.53 -4.45
N ASP A 99 -1.72 -12.48 -5.32
CA ASP A 99 -0.38 -12.98 -5.00
C ASP A 99 0.25 -12.19 -3.85
N ALA A 100 -0.07 -10.89 -3.73
CA ALA A 100 0.39 -10.06 -2.61
C ALA A 100 -0.13 -10.60 -1.27
N ILE A 101 -1.40 -11.01 -1.20
CA ILE A 101 -1.98 -11.62 -0.01
C ILE A 101 -1.28 -12.93 0.32
N THR A 102 -1.16 -13.83 -0.66
CA THR A 102 -0.48 -15.13 -0.47
C THR A 102 0.96 -14.94 -0.01
N ARG A 103 1.67 -13.95 -0.57
CA ARG A 103 3.04 -13.63 -0.15
C ARG A 103 3.11 -13.11 1.28
N LEU A 104 2.16 -12.27 1.70
CA LEU A 104 2.07 -11.82 3.09
C LEU A 104 1.83 -13.00 4.04
N GLU A 105 0.91 -13.92 3.69
CA GLU A 105 0.69 -15.15 4.47
C GLU A 105 1.97 -15.96 4.64
N GLN A 106 2.73 -16.14 3.56
CA GLN A 106 4.01 -16.85 3.59
C GLN A 106 5.05 -16.13 4.48
N MET A 107 5.18 -14.80 4.36
CA MET A 107 6.13 -14.03 5.18
C MET A 107 5.79 -14.09 6.67
N VAL A 108 4.50 -13.99 7.02
CA VAL A 108 4.06 -14.16 8.42
C VAL A 108 4.34 -15.57 8.93
N ALA A 109 4.13 -16.59 8.10
CA ALA A 109 4.40 -17.98 8.45
C ALA A 109 5.90 -18.31 8.58
N MET A 110 6.80 -17.50 8.01
CA MET A 110 8.27 -17.64 8.19
C MET A 110 8.73 -17.28 9.61
N GLY A 111 7.95 -16.51 10.36
CA GLY A 111 8.26 -16.20 11.75
C GLY A 111 8.07 -17.41 12.67
N ASP A 112 8.79 -17.43 13.81
CA ASP A 112 8.72 -18.51 14.80
C ASP A 112 7.38 -18.59 15.56
N LEU A 113 6.35 -17.92 15.08
CA LEU A 113 5.06 -17.81 15.72
C LEU A 113 4.16 -18.97 15.30
N LYS A 114 3.68 -19.74 16.28
CA LYS A 114 2.68 -20.81 16.06
C LYS A 114 1.29 -20.20 15.84
N ILE A 115 1.04 -19.65 14.67
CA ILE A 115 -0.23 -19.03 14.29
C ILE A 115 -0.87 -19.92 13.22
N THR A 116 -2.19 -20.13 13.32
CA THR A 116 -2.92 -20.90 12.31
C THR A 116 -3.07 -20.10 11.02
N PRO A 117 -3.18 -20.74 9.84
CA PRO A 117 -3.41 -20.04 8.58
C PRO A 117 -4.67 -19.15 8.63
N GLU A 118 -5.74 -19.58 9.29
CA GLU A 118 -6.96 -18.80 9.47
C GLU A 118 -6.71 -17.51 10.27
N ALA A 119 -5.90 -17.59 11.31
CA ALA A 119 -5.57 -16.40 12.11
C ALA A 119 -4.68 -15.43 11.34
N ILE A 120 -3.77 -15.93 10.50
CA ILE A 120 -2.96 -15.09 9.60
C ILE A 120 -3.87 -14.38 8.59
N ALA A 121 -4.74 -15.12 7.92
CA ALA A 121 -5.69 -14.56 6.96
C ALA A 121 -6.59 -13.51 7.61
N GLY A 122 -7.10 -13.79 8.83
CA GLY A 122 -7.88 -12.84 9.61
C GLY A 122 -7.15 -11.54 9.93
N GLN A 123 -5.86 -11.63 10.30
CA GLN A 123 -5.04 -10.46 10.56
C GLN A 123 -4.81 -9.62 9.28
N ILE A 124 -4.54 -10.27 8.16
CA ILE A 124 -4.36 -9.57 6.87
C ILE A 124 -5.67 -8.87 6.47
N ALA A 125 -6.80 -9.57 6.55
CA ALA A 125 -8.10 -9.03 6.18
C ALA A 125 -8.55 -7.84 7.07
N SER A 126 -8.09 -7.81 8.32
CA SER A 126 -8.36 -6.70 9.24
C SER A 126 -7.39 -5.52 9.05
N ALA A 127 -6.12 -5.80 8.75
CA ALA A 127 -5.07 -4.79 8.67
C ALA A 127 -5.03 -4.04 7.34
N ILE A 128 -5.27 -4.76 6.23
CA ILE A 128 -5.10 -4.21 4.88
C ILE A 128 -6.47 -3.83 4.31
N GLY A 129 -6.67 -2.53 4.09
CA GLY A 129 -7.88 -2.02 3.44
C GLY A 129 -7.76 -1.99 1.92
N ILE A 130 -6.64 -1.47 1.40
CA ILE A 130 -6.45 -1.22 -0.03
C ILE A 130 -5.12 -1.81 -0.51
N ILE A 131 -5.15 -2.43 -1.67
CA ILE A 131 -3.96 -2.88 -2.41
C ILE A 131 -3.89 -2.12 -3.73
N VAL A 132 -2.78 -1.43 -3.97
CA VAL A 132 -2.51 -0.72 -5.22
C VAL A 132 -1.42 -1.46 -5.98
N GLN A 133 -1.78 -2.05 -7.12
CA GLN A 133 -0.85 -2.77 -7.99
C GLN A 133 -0.24 -1.84 -9.01
N ALA A 134 1.10 -1.76 -9.03
CA ALA A 134 1.86 -1.07 -10.05
C ALA A 134 2.65 -2.09 -10.90
N THR A 135 2.48 -2.02 -12.21
CA THR A 135 3.11 -2.97 -13.13
C THR A 135 3.98 -2.22 -14.16
N ARG A 136 5.16 -2.77 -14.44
CA ARG A 136 5.96 -2.33 -15.58
C ARG A 136 5.43 -3.02 -16.84
N LEU A 137 4.91 -2.22 -17.76
CA LEU A 137 4.34 -2.70 -19.02
C LEU A 137 5.42 -3.03 -20.06
N SER A 138 5.00 -3.62 -21.18
CA SER A 138 5.91 -4.05 -22.26
C SER A 138 6.65 -2.89 -22.94
N ASP A 139 6.13 -1.67 -22.83
CA ASP A 139 6.80 -0.44 -23.30
C ASP A 139 7.80 0.13 -22.27
N GLY A 140 8.05 -0.57 -21.17
CA GLY A 140 8.93 -0.17 -20.09
C GLY A 140 8.34 0.84 -19.11
N LYS A 141 7.17 1.39 -19.37
CA LYS A 141 6.49 2.35 -18.48
C LYS A 141 5.81 1.63 -17.31
N ARG A 142 5.81 2.28 -16.14
CA ARG A 142 5.08 1.79 -14.98
C ARG A 142 3.72 2.47 -14.92
N LYS A 143 2.67 1.65 -14.73
CA LYS A 143 1.29 2.14 -14.53
C LYS A 143 0.68 1.46 -13.33
N ILE A 144 -0.26 2.15 -12.68
CA ILE A 144 -1.18 1.52 -11.73
C ILE A 144 -2.11 0.64 -12.57
N THR A 145 -2.09 -0.66 -12.33
CA THR A 145 -2.89 -1.62 -13.11
C THR A 145 -4.14 -2.10 -12.38
N SER A 146 -4.14 -1.99 -11.05
CA SER A 146 -5.32 -2.34 -10.24
C SER A 146 -5.30 -1.56 -8.93
N VAL A 147 -6.49 -1.21 -8.44
CA VAL A 147 -6.75 -0.77 -7.08
C VAL A 147 -7.84 -1.67 -6.54
N SER A 148 -7.53 -2.44 -5.52
CA SER A 148 -8.44 -3.43 -4.93
C SER A 148 -8.63 -3.16 -3.44
N GLU A 149 -9.85 -3.36 -2.96
CA GLU A 149 -10.23 -3.26 -1.55
C GLU A 149 -10.40 -4.66 -0.96
N ILE A 150 -9.83 -4.90 0.22
CA ILE A 150 -10.13 -6.08 1.02
C ILE A 150 -11.42 -5.80 1.81
N THR A 151 -12.44 -6.62 1.61
CA THR A 151 -13.77 -6.40 2.20
C THR A 151 -14.05 -7.26 3.41
N GLY A 152 -13.17 -8.20 3.74
CA GLY A 152 -13.27 -9.10 4.87
C GLY A 152 -12.91 -10.54 4.50
N MET A 153 -13.54 -11.49 5.16
CA MET A 153 -13.35 -12.93 4.94
C MET A 153 -14.69 -13.63 4.69
N GLU A 154 -14.65 -14.66 3.85
CA GLU A 154 -15.69 -15.64 3.71
C GLU A 154 -15.09 -17.02 4.01
N GLY A 155 -15.46 -17.60 5.17
CA GLY A 155 -14.76 -18.75 5.70
C GLY A 155 -13.28 -18.46 5.94
N GLN A 156 -12.40 -19.16 5.22
CA GLN A 156 -10.94 -18.97 5.29
C GLN A 156 -10.38 -18.10 4.16
N ILE A 157 -11.24 -17.60 3.26
CA ILE A 157 -10.83 -16.88 2.06
C ILE A 157 -10.97 -15.39 2.27
N ILE A 158 -9.89 -14.64 2.07
CA ILE A 158 -9.90 -13.17 2.07
C ILE A 158 -10.65 -12.70 0.82
N GLN A 159 -11.72 -11.94 1.04
CA GLN A 159 -12.52 -11.32 0.00
C GLN A 159 -11.90 -9.99 -0.43
N MET A 160 -11.84 -9.79 -1.74
CA MET A 160 -11.27 -8.60 -2.34
C MET A 160 -12.04 -8.21 -3.59
N HIS A 161 -12.35 -6.92 -3.71
CA HIS A 161 -13.01 -6.35 -4.88
C HIS A 161 -12.07 -5.38 -5.60
N GLU A 162 -11.96 -5.52 -6.91
CA GLU A 162 -11.25 -4.57 -7.74
C GLU A 162 -12.14 -3.36 -7.98
N LEU A 163 -11.69 -2.18 -7.53
CA LEU A 163 -12.41 -0.91 -7.67
C LEU A 163 -12.08 -0.21 -8.97
N PHE A 164 -10.79 -0.21 -9.31
CA PHE A 164 -10.26 0.43 -10.52
C PHE A 164 -9.24 -0.46 -11.18
N ASN A 165 -9.20 -0.43 -12.52
CA ASN A 165 -8.20 -1.17 -13.27
C ASN A 165 -7.71 -0.38 -14.51
N PHE A 166 -6.58 -0.86 -15.05
CA PHE A 166 -6.06 -0.46 -16.33
C PHE A 166 -6.29 -1.58 -17.34
N THR A 167 -7.10 -1.32 -18.35
CA THR A 167 -7.38 -2.26 -19.45
C THR A 167 -6.57 -1.85 -20.68
N ARG A 168 -5.66 -2.75 -21.13
CA ARG A 168 -4.92 -2.54 -22.37
C ARG A 168 -5.89 -2.63 -23.56
N THR A 169 -5.84 -1.63 -24.46
CA THR A 169 -6.65 -1.59 -25.68
C THR A 169 -5.85 -1.82 -26.94
N GLY A 170 -4.52 -1.69 -26.88
CA GLY A 170 -3.67 -1.89 -28.04
C GLY A 170 -2.21 -1.53 -27.81
N THR A 171 -1.51 -1.37 -28.91
CA THR A 171 -0.13 -0.85 -28.97
C THR A 171 -0.09 0.26 -30.00
N GLY A 172 0.50 1.40 -29.65
CA GLY A 172 0.64 2.54 -30.54
C GLY A 172 1.85 2.41 -31.49
N PRO A 173 2.05 3.40 -32.37
CA PRO A 173 3.10 3.37 -33.40
C PRO A 173 4.52 3.29 -32.85
N GLU A 174 4.77 3.81 -31.67
CA GLU A 174 6.07 3.80 -30.97
C GLU A 174 6.20 2.62 -29.99
N ASN A 175 5.45 1.54 -30.18
CA ASN A 175 5.34 0.40 -29.26
C ASN A 175 4.84 0.74 -27.84
N GLU A 176 4.28 1.93 -27.63
CA GLU A 176 3.68 2.31 -26.36
C GLU A 176 2.40 1.50 -26.10
N VAL A 177 2.19 1.13 -24.84
CA VAL A 177 0.97 0.42 -24.44
C VAL A 177 -0.18 1.41 -24.33
N LEU A 178 -1.16 1.26 -25.23
CA LEU A 178 -2.41 1.98 -25.18
C LEU A 178 -3.38 1.28 -24.25
N GLY A 179 -4.16 2.05 -23.50
CA GLY A 179 -5.15 1.49 -22.59
C GLY A 179 -5.93 2.57 -21.86
N GLU A 180 -6.87 2.13 -21.04
CA GLU A 180 -7.84 2.96 -20.35
C GLU A 180 -7.86 2.62 -18.86
N PHE A 181 -7.89 3.65 -18.03
CA PHE A 181 -8.23 3.49 -16.62
C PHE A 181 -9.74 3.47 -16.48
N ARG A 182 -10.27 2.46 -15.79
CA ARG A 182 -11.69 2.24 -15.62
C ARG A 182 -12.06 2.07 -14.16
N ALA A 183 -13.23 2.61 -13.78
CA ALA A 183 -13.93 2.20 -12.57
C ALA A 183 -14.77 0.97 -12.89
N THR A 184 -14.80 0.00 -11.97
CA THR A 184 -15.50 -1.29 -12.17
C THR A 184 -17.00 -1.22 -11.92
N GLY A 185 -17.47 -0.16 -11.26
CA GLY A 185 -18.86 -0.02 -10.80
C GLY A 185 -19.08 -0.49 -9.36
N ILE A 186 -18.04 -1.02 -8.72
CA ILE A 186 -18.11 -1.45 -7.33
C ILE A 186 -17.80 -0.26 -6.44
N ARG A 187 -18.74 0.09 -5.56
CA ARG A 187 -18.54 1.12 -4.54
C ARG A 187 -17.65 0.58 -3.43
N ALA A 188 -16.57 1.30 -3.10
CA ALA A 188 -15.70 0.92 -2.01
C ALA A 188 -16.42 0.93 -0.66
N LYS A 189 -16.15 -0.07 0.18
CA LYS A 189 -16.66 -0.13 1.56
C LYS A 189 -16.14 1.06 2.40
N CYS A 190 -14.88 1.46 2.19
CA CYS A 190 -14.27 2.59 2.87
C CYS A 190 -14.89 3.95 2.49
N TYR A 191 -15.75 4.02 1.46
CA TYR A 191 -16.34 5.29 1.01
C TYR A 191 -17.16 5.98 2.10
N ASP A 192 -17.93 5.22 2.88
CA ASP A 192 -18.76 5.80 3.95
C ASP A 192 -17.89 6.34 5.09
N GLU A 193 -16.77 5.68 5.40
CA GLU A 193 -15.78 6.16 6.36
C GLU A 193 -15.09 7.45 5.88
N ILE A 194 -14.73 7.52 4.60
CA ILE A 194 -14.16 8.72 3.98
C ILE A 194 -15.11 9.92 4.14
N ARG A 195 -16.42 9.69 3.93
CA ARG A 195 -17.45 10.72 4.12
C ARG A 195 -17.58 11.19 5.56
N THR A 196 -17.49 10.29 6.54
CA THR A 196 -17.54 10.67 7.97
C THR A 196 -16.36 11.54 8.39
N ARG A 197 -15.24 11.45 7.67
CA ARG A 197 -14.06 12.31 7.87
C ARG A 197 -14.14 13.65 7.13
N ASN A 198 -15.32 14.02 6.58
CA ASN A 198 -15.57 15.22 5.80
C ASN A 198 -14.69 15.34 4.52
N ILE A 199 -14.24 14.23 3.96
CA ILE A 199 -13.54 14.19 2.69
C ILE A 199 -14.60 14.03 1.60
N SER A 200 -14.74 15.04 0.75
CA SER A 200 -15.67 15.00 -0.38
C SER A 200 -15.02 14.27 -1.56
N LEU A 201 -15.64 13.19 -1.98
CA LEU A 201 -15.33 12.51 -3.23
C LEU A 201 -16.48 12.77 -4.23
N PRO A 202 -16.20 12.80 -5.54
CA PRO A 202 -17.26 12.85 -6.55
C PRO A 202 -18.21 11.65 -6.39
N ASP A 203 -19.52 11.89 -6.37
CA ASP A 203 -20.52 10.83 -6.16
C ASP A 203 -20.41 9.71 -7.21
N ASN A 204 -19.95 10.06 -8.41
CA ASN A 204 -19.82 9.16 -9.55
C ASN A 204 -18.42 8.51 -9.70
N ILE A 205 -17.55 8.61 -8.69
CA ILE A 205 -16.16 8.08 -8.80
C ILE A 205 -16.13 6.58 -9.02
N PHE A 206 -17.12 5.86 -8.48
CA PHE A 206 -17.22 4.39 -8.60
C PHE A 206 -18.17 3.94 -9.71
N GLU A 207 -18.83 4.83 -10.45
CA GLU A 207 -19.65 4.41 -11.57
C GLU A 207 -18.80 3.73 -12.63
N ALA A 208 -19.30 2.61 -13.18
CA ALA A 208 -18.61 1.87 -14.24
C ALA A 208 -18.39 2.76 -15.48
N LYS A 209 -17.19 3.29 -15.62
CA LYS A 209 -16.83 4.21 -16.70
C LYS A 209 -15.32 4.26 -16.96
N ILE A 210 -14.97 4.75 -18.13
CA ILE A 210 -13.60 5.11 -18.45
C ILE A 210 -13.27 6.43 -17.73
N LEU A 211 -12.24 6.42 -16.89
CA LEU A 211 -11.77 7.59 -16.14
C LEU A 211 -10.79 8.43 -16.97
N VAL A 212 -9.89 7.77 -17.72
CA VAL A 212 -8.89 8.40 -18.58
C VAL A 212 -8.67 7.51 -19.80
N SER A 213 -8.84 8.05 -21.01
CA SER A 213 -8.42 7.41 -22.25
C SER A 213 -7.21 8.14 -22.81
N GLY A 214 -6.10 7.44 -22.99
CA GLY A 214 -4.86 7.76 -23.68
C GLY A 214 -4.60 9.20 -24.16
N LYS A 215 -4.19 10.05 -23.30
CA LYS A 215 -3.28 11.19 -23.28
C LYS A 215 -3.51 11.86 -21.95
N ILE A 216 -2.48 11.86 -21.12
CA ILE A 216 -2.48 12.70 -19.90
C ILE A 216 -2.34 14.14 -20.41
N GLU A 217 -3.45 14.84 -20.59
CA GLU A 217 -3.42 16.28 -20.51
C GLU A 217 -3.19 16.62 -19.03
N ASP A 218 -2.12 17.35 -18.74
CA ASP A 218 -1.76 17.89 -17.44
C ASP A 218 -2.96 18.65 -16.84
N THR A 219 -3.80 17.94 -16.12
CA THR A 219 -4.83 18.59 -15.34
C THR A 219 -4.22 18.91 -13.98
N THR A 220 -3.62 20.08 -13.93
CA THR A 220 -3.17 20.75 -12.72
C THR A 220 -4.25 20.66 -11.65
N ILE A 221 -4.08 19.79 -10.67
CA ILE A 221 -4.89 19.75 -9.46
C ILE A 221 -4.61 21.08 -8.74
N LYS A 222 -5.45 22.06 -8.96
CA LYS A 222 -5.44 23.29 -8.17
C LYS A 222 -5.81 22.90 -6.74
N GLN A 223 -4.80 22.93 -5.89
CA GLN A 223 -4.93 22.92 -4.45
C GLN A 223 -5.94 24.00 -4.03
N ARG A 224 -7.05 23.58 -3.47
CA ARG A 224 -7.81 24.41 -2.53
C ARG A 224 -7.55 23.83 -1.14
N VAL A 225 -6.49 24.35 -0.52
CA VAL A 225 -6.33 24.33 0.92
C VAL A 225 -6.59 25.75 1.38
N GLY A 226 -7.72 25.93 2.00
CA GLY A 226 -8.06 27.04 2.85
C GLY A 226 -7.94 26.62 4.31
#